data_d71eebba10cbdab16561f264456bcedc
#
_entry.id   d71eebba10cbdab16561f264456bcedc
#
_cell.length_a   1.000
_cell.length_b   1.000
_cell.length_c   1.000
_cell.angle_alpha   90.00
_cell.angle_beta   90.00
_cell.angle_gamma   90.00
#
_symmetry.space_group_name_H-M   'P 1'
#
loop_
_entity.id
_entity.type
_entity.pdbx_description
1 polymer ?
#
loop_
_entity_poly.entity_id
_entity_poly.type
_entity_poly.pdbx_seq_one_letter_code
_entity_poly.pdbx_strand_id
1 'polypeptide(L)'
;MVEKNILHMVTPTKHISPFDANMALDAGYDAVLPYGDVTLDEVTALVQDAIFSRPPKTGVRTAMFFGGKNATLALDMLAKAKKALVPPFGMSFFADPAGSFTTAAAMVACVEKILKEKHRRRLDGLKLAIFGATGVVGYASAVIAALERSSVTIVGYDGIKRVADSANEIRTRFNVEVRPADGSDDGKKSTILSENDAVLCAGRAGVQILSKAQLAGTKSILIAADVNAVPPAGVEGLGMQANGDPLTPNGAVGLGPLAIGNIKYKTEFGLFQKMIAAPKPVQLDFRDAFVLARELNV
;
A
#
# COMPACT_ATOMS: atom_id res chain seq x y z
N MET A 1 -1.33 -0.55 38.73
CA MET A 1 -2.23 -0.40 37.56
C MET A 1 -1.48 -0.87 36.33
N VAL A 2 -2.12 -1.67 35.50
CA VAL A 2 -1.56 -2.06 34.19
C VAL A 2 -1.65 -0.84 33.28
N GLU A 3 -0.53 -0.42 32.71
CA GLU A 3 -0.48 0.71 31.79
C GLU A 3 -1.15 0.33 30.46
N LYS A 4 -2.12 1.16 30.03
CA LYS A 4 -2.90 0.92 28.81
C LYS A 4 -2.10 1.16 27.54
N ASN A 5 -2.33 0.34 26.52
CA ASN A 5 -1.93 0.59 25.13
C ASN A 5 -2.91 1.59 24.51
N ILE A 6 -2.42 2.77 24.14
CA ILE A 6 -3.25 3.85 23.58
C ILE A 6 -2.81 4.15 22.15
N LEU A 7 -3.78 4.18 21.24
CA LEU A 7 -3.59 4.58 19.85
C LEU A 7 -4.30 5.90 19.56
N HIS A 8 -3.54 6.92 19.16
CA HIS A 8 -4.05 8.16 18.60
C HIS A 8 -4.20 7.99 17.09
N MET A 9 -5.42 8.04 16.56
CA MET A 9 -5.68 7.92 15.12
C MET A 9 -5.90 9.30 14.51
N VAL A 10 -4.93 9.74 13.73
CA VAL A 10 -4.88 11.07 13.11
C VAL A 10 -5.22 10.94 11.63
N THR A 11 -6.11 11.78 11.13
CA THR A 11 -6.47 11.84 9.72
C THR A 11 -6.72 13.27 9.24
N PRO A 12 -6.28 13.63 8.02
CA PRO A 12 -6.63 14.92 7.40
C PRO A 12 -8.06 14.94 6.83
N THR A 13 -8.81 13.86 6.97
CA THR A 13 -10.21 13.76 6.60
C THR A 13 -11.10 13.91 7.83
N LYS A 14 -12.38 14.24 7.63
CA LYS A 14 -13.33 14.45 8.73
C LYS A 14 -13.45 13.25 9.69
N HIS A 15 -13.32 12.04 9.18
CA HIS A 15 -13.49 10.81 9.95
C HIS A 15 -12.29 9.90 9.79
N ILE A 16 -11.91 9.23 10.88
CA ILE A 16 -11.02 8.06 10.82
C ILE A 16 -11.77 6.89 10.17
N SER A 17 -11.01 5.89 9.73
CA SER A 17 -11.56 4.65 9.21
C SER A 17 -12.08 3.77 10.36
N PRO A 18 -13.38 3.39 10.38
CA PRO A 18 -13.87 2.42 11.38
C PRO A 18 -13.21 1.05 11.24
N PHE A 19 -12.80 0.68 10.03
CA PHE A 19 -12.09 -0.57 9.76
C PHE A 19 -10.76 -0.61 10.52
N ASP A 20 -9.94 0.43 10.38
CA ASP A 20 -8.62 0.52 11.03
C ASP A 20 -8.77 0.63 12.57
N ALA A 21 -9.79 1.35 13.04
CA ALA A 21 -10.07 1.49 14.47
C ALA A 21 -10.46 0.15 15.11
N ASN A 22 -11.38 -0.61 14.48
CA ASN A 22 -11.78 -1.93 14.97
C ASN A 22 -10.58 -2.88 14.98
N MET A 23 -9.79 -2.89 13.91
CA MET A 23 -8.61 -3.74 13.81
C MET A 23 -7.56 -3.42 14.88
N ALA A 24 -7.35 -2.15 15.20
CA ALA A 24 -6.45 -1.75 16.27
C ALA A 24 -6.91 -2.25 17.66
N LEU A 25 -8.22 -2.16 17.94
CA LEU A 25 -8.81 -2.71 19.18
C LEU A 25 -8.65 -4.23 19.24
N ASP A 26 -8.97 -4.93 18.15
CA ASP A 26 -8.83 -6.38 18.06
C ASP A 26 -7.36 -6.83 18.20
N ALA A 27 -6.41 -6.01 17.75
CA ALA A 27 -4.98 -6.27 17.90
C ALA A 27 -4.44 -6.08 19.33
N GLY A 28 -5.22 -5.44 20.23
CA GLY A 28 -4.89 -5.33 21.65
C GLY A 28 -4.61 -3.89 22.15
N TYR A 29 -5.04 -2.86 21.42
CA TYR A 29 -5.10 -1.52 21.99
C TYR A 29 -6.27 -1.40 22.97
N ASP A 30 -6.03 -0.84 24.14
CA ASP A 30 -7.05 -0.62 25.18
C ASP A 30 -7.93 0.59 24.90
N ALA A 31 -7.43 1.52 24.08
CA ALA A 31 -8.15 2.73 23.68
C ALA A 31 -7.67 3.23 22.31
N VAL A 32 -8.62 3.68 21.50
CA VAL A 32 -8.40 4.34 20.21
C VAL A 32 -9.02 5.73 20.28
N LEU A 33 -8.20 6.77 20.09
CA LEU A 33 -8.58 8.17 20.19
C LEU A 33 -8.56 8.82 18.79
N PRO A 34 -9.71 9.22 18.22
CA PRO A 34 -9.79 9.77 16.88
C PRO A 34 -9.52 11.28 16.83
N TYR A 35 -8.77 11.72 15.81
CA TYR A 35 -8.51 13.12 15.47
C TYR A 35 -8.77 13.30 13.98
N GLY A 36 -9.87 13.98 13.64
CA GLY A 36 -10.24 14.34 12.27
C GLY A 36 -9.81 15.73 11.88
N ASP A 37 -9.82 16.01 10.56
CA ASP A 37 -9.48 17.32 9.97
C ASP A 37 -8.09 17.86 10.36
N VAL A 38 -7.15 16.96 10.72
CA VAL A 38 -5.81 17.35 11.17
C VAL A 38 -4.93 17.74 10.00
N THR A 39 -4.37 18.93 10.07
CA THR A 39 -3.40 19.43 9.09
C THR A 39 -1.98 18.92 9.38
N LEU A 40 -1.11 18.99 8.36
CA LEU A 40 0.30 18.63 8.54
C LEU A 40 0.96 19.47 9.67
N ASP A 41 0.60 20.74 9.80
CA ASP A 41 1.23 21.66 10.77
C ASP A 41 0.90 21.33 12.22
N GLU A 42 -0.26 20.75 12.48
CA GLU A 42 -0.69 20.37 13.82
C GLU A 42 0.00 19.09 14.35
N VAL A 43 0.60 18.27 13.47
CA VAL A 43 1.22 17.00 13.87
C VAL A 43 2.27 17.15 14.97
N THR A 44 3.09 18.20 14.91
CA THR A 44 4.13 18.43 15.94
C THR A 44 3.54 18.61 17.32
N ALA A 45 2.51 19.45 17.45
CA ALA A 45 1.86 19.70 18.74
C ALA A 45 1.18 18.42 19.28
N LEU A 46 0.43 17.71 18.45
CA LEU A 46 -0.23 16.46 18.82
C LEU A 46 0.76 15.38 19.32
N VAL A 47 1.90 15.24 18.64
CA VAL A 47 2.95 14.30 19.06
C VAL A 47 3.54 14.72 20.40
N GLN A 48 3.86 16.01 20.59
CA GLN A 48 4.47 16.51 21.82
C GLN A 48 3.51 16.39 23.01
N ASP A 49 2.24 16.71 22.84
CA ASP A 49 1.21 16.50 23.87
C ASP A 49 1.11 15.02 24.24
N ALA A 50 1.13 14.11 23.25
CA ALA A 50 1.05 12.67 23.50
C ALA A 50 2.28 12.14 24.25
N ILE A 51 3.50 12.50 23.86
CA ILE A 51 4.72 11.98 24.50
C ILE A 51 4.96 12.56 25.89
N PHE A 52 4.59 13.83 26.15
CA PHE A 52 4.76 14.46 27.46
C PHE A 52 3.68 14.08 28.46
N SER A 53 2.55 13.53 28.01
CA SER A 53 1.46 13.06 28.87
C SER A 53 1.80 11.83 29.72
N ARG A 54 2.91 11.13 29.40
CA ARG A 54 3.29 9.85 30.03
C ARG A 54 4.79 9.79 30.31
N PRO A 55 5.23 9.05 31.35
CA PRO A 55 6.66 8.85 31.61
C PRO A 55 7.36 8.18 30.41
N PRO A 56 8.65 8.46 30.15
CA PRO A 56 9.38 7.91 29.01
C PRO A 56 9.33 6.39 28.87
N LYS A 57 9.35 5.66 30.00
CA LYS A 57 9.28 4.19 30.02
C LYS A 57 7.97 3.63 29.46
N THR A 58 6.90 4.42 29.36
CA THR A 58 5.60 4.02 28.83
C THR A 58 5.36 4.47 27.40
N GLY A 59 6.34 5.09 26.76
CA GLY A 59 6.27 5.51 25.37
C GLY A 59 5.99 4.36 24.39
N VAL A 60 6.49 3.16 24.68
CA VAL A 60 6.19 1.93 23.90
C VAL A 60 4.71 1.53 23.90
N ARG A 61 3.92 2.03 24.87
CA ARG A 61 2.48 1.77 24.98
C ARG A 61 1.62 2.88 24.42
N THR A 62 2.25 3.87 23.80
CA THR A 62 1.59 4.97 23.11
C THR A 62 1.97 4.93 21.66
N ALA A 63 0.97 5.04 20.80
CA ALA A 63 1.19 5.03 19.36
C ALA A 63 0.32 6.06 18.65
N MET A 64 0.74 6.47 17.47
CA MET A 64 -0.05 7.31 16.58
C MET A 64 -0.13 6.68 15.19
N PHE A 65 -1.35 6.61 14.67
CA PHE A 65 -1.66 6.11 13.33
C PHE A 65 -1.99 7.28 12.42
N PHE A 66 -1.44 7.29 11.22
CA PHE A 66 -1.71 8.31 10.20
C PHE A 66 -2.56 7.70 9.08
N GLY A 67 -3.84 8.07 9.07
CA GLY A 67 -4.82 7.69 8.06
C GLY A 67 -4.89 8.69 6.88
N GLY A 68 -6.08 8.79 6.27
CA GLY A 68 -6.36 9.71 5.17
C GLY A 68 -6.44 9.02 3.80
N LYS A 69 -6.32 9.80 2.72
CA LYS A 69 -6.50 9.30 1.33
C LYS A 69 -5.38 9.77 0.39
N ASN A 70 -4.25 10.21 0.94
CA ASN A 70 -3.12 10.73 0.16
C ASN A 70 -1.83 10.12 0.69
N ALA A 71 -1.07 9.44 -0.19
CA ALA A 71 0.15 8.73 0.18
C ALA A 71 1.25 9.68 0.67
N THR A 72 1.49 10.76 -0.06
CA THR A 72 2.57 11.71 0.23
C THR A 72 2.29 12.47 1.51
N LEU A 73 1.05 12.93 1.72
CA LEU A 73 0.66 13.61 2.96
C LEU A 73 0.80 12.69 4.19
N ALA A 74 0.39 11.42 4.10
CA ALA A 74 0.56 10.48 5.21
C ALA A 74 2.05 10.24 5.54
N LEU A 75 2.90 10.15 4.52
CA LEU A 75 4.36 10.04 4.69
C LEU A 75 4.97 11.34 5.26
N ASP A 76 4.46 12.50 4.88
CA ASP A 76 4.90 13.80 5.42
C ASP A 76 4.49 13.94 6.87
N MET A 77 3.27 13.53 7.24
CA MET A 77 2.82 13.48 8.63
C MET A 77 3.70 12.55 9.46
N LEU A 78 3.99 11.35 8.95
CA LEU A 78 4.90 10.40 9.58
C LEU A 78 6.31 10.99 9.77
N ALA A 79 6.85 11.65 8.75
CA ALA A 79 8.17 12.28 8.80
C ALA A 79 8.20 13.45 9.80
N LYS A 80 7.14 14.25 9.86
CA LYS A 80 6.99 15.36 10.79
C LYS A 80 6.86 14.86 12.23
N ALA A 81 6.08 13.78 12.45
CA ALA A 81 5.94 13.13 13.74
C ALA A 81 7.28 12.60 14.28
N LYS A 82 8.08 11.98 13.42
CA LYS A 82 9.44 11.52 13.77
C LYS A 82 10.32 12.65 14.28
N LYS A 83 10.26 13.81 13.61
CA LYS A 83 11.03 15.01 13.99
C LYS A 83 10.52 15.68 15.25
N ALA A 84 9.27 15.45 15.63
CA ALA A 84 8.64 16.02 16.82
C ALA A 84 9.02 15.28 18.13
N LEU A 85 9.64 14.11 18.04
CA LEU A 85 10.09 13.35 19.20
C LEU A 85 11.19 14.10 19.97
N VAL A 86 11.10 14.09 21.29
CA VAL A 86 12.05 14.74 22.21
C VAL A 86 12.61 13.69 23.17
N PRO A 87 13.79 13.15 22.92
CA PRO A 87 14.39 12.15 23.83
C PRO A 87 14.49 12.65 25.26
N PRO A 88 14.22 11.80 26.29
CA PRO A 88 13.96 10.36 26.21
C PRO A 88 12.50 9.97 25.91
N PHE A 89 11.62 10.94 25.66
CA PHE A 89 10.21 10.70 25.33
C PHE A 89 10.07 10.18 23.89
N GLY A 90 9.22 9.18 23.70
CA GLY A 90 8.99 8.59 22.40
C GLY A 90 7.68 7.82 22.33
N MET A 91 7.20 7.56 21.12
CA MET A 91 6.02 6.75 20.83
C MET A 91 6.15 6.08 19.46
N SER A 92 5.37 5.03 19.22
CA SER A 92 5.34 4.35 17.94
C SER A 92 4.47 5.08 16.91
N PHE A 93 4.85 4.96 15.63
CA PHE A 93 4.10 5.54 14.52
C PHE A 93 3.80 4.48 13.46
N PHE A 94 2.61 4.56 12.85
CA PHE A 94 2.24 3.76 11.70
C PHE A 94 1.44 4.60 10.70
N ALA A 95 1.84 4.61 9.44
CA ALA A 95 1.12 5.26 8.36
C ALA A 95 0.50 4.22 7.43
N ASP A 96 -0.85 4.24 7.31
CA ASP A 96 -1.59 3.43 6.35
C ASP A 96 -2.86 4.17 5.88
N PRO A 97 -2.72 5.13 4.96
CA PRO A 97 -3.85 5.94 4.50
C PRO A 97 -4.89 5.06 3.78
N ALA A 98 -6.09 4.99 4.37
CA ALA A 98 -7.24 4.19 3.91
C ALA A 98 -6.92 2.68 3.77
N GLY A 99 -6.05 2.12 4.60
CA GLY A 99 -5.61 0.73 4.49
C GLY A 99 -4.89 0.41 3.17
N SER A 100 -4.39 1.44 2.48
CA SER A 100 -3.88 1.30 1.12
C SER A 100 -2.41 0.90 1.07
N PHE A 101 -1.61 1.25 2.06
CA PHE A 101 -0.22 0.84 2.15
C PHE A 101 -0.12 -0.66 2.42
N THR A 102 -0.93 -1.18 3.34
CA THR A 102 -1.03 -2.62 3.59
C THR A 102 -1.65 -3.37 2.41
N THR A 103 -2.59 -2.76 1.67
CA THR A 103 -3.14 -3.33 0.42
C THR A 103 -2.06 -3.44 -0.66
N ALA A 104 -1.25 -2.39 -0.87
CA ALA A 104 -0.15 -2.40 -1.83
C ALA A 104 0.89 -3.47 -1.47
N ALA A 105 1.27 -3.55 -0.21
CA ALA A 105 2.19 -4.53 0.32
C ALA A 105 1.69 -5.97 0.08
N ALA A 106 0.43 -6.23 0.41
CA ALA A 106 -0.21 -7.53 0.20
C ALA A 106 -0.28 -7.90 -1.29
N MET A 107 -0.69 -6.96 -2.15
CA MET A 107 -0.77 -7.20 -3.60
C MET A 107 0.59 -7.59 -4.17
N VAL A 108 1.66 -6.83 -3.88
CA VAL A 108 3.00 -7.11 -4.41
C VAL A 108 3.55 -8.42 -3.85
N ALA A 109 3.34 -8.73 -2.55
CA ALA A 109 3.75 -9.99 -1.94
C ALA A 109 3.02 -11.20 -2.55
N CYS A 110 1.71 -11.10 -2.81
CA CYS A 110 0.95 -12.16 -3.48
C CYS A 110 1.41 -12.37 -4.92
N VAL A 111 1.66 -11.28 -5.67
CA VAL A 111 2.23 -11.36 -7.02
C VAL A 111 3.58 -12.05 -7.00
N GLU A 112 4.48 -11.69 -6.08
CA GLU A 112 5.79 -12.32 -5.93
C GLU A 112 5.68 -13.83 -5.70
N LYS A 113 4.81 -14.27 -4.78
CA LYS A 113 4.58 -15.69 -4.50
C LYS A 113 4.10 -16.44 -5.75
N ILE A 114 3.05 -15.92 -6.41
CA ILE A 114 2.49 -16.56 -7.61
C ILE A 114 3.52 -16.65 -8.74
N LEU A 115 4.30 -15.58 -8.97
CA LEU A 115 5.38 -15.58 -9.96
C LEU A 115 6.43 -16.63 -9.64
N LYS A 116 6.83 -16.77 -8.38
CA LYS A 116 7.79 -17.78 -7.95
C LYS A 116 7.27 -19.20 -8.17
N GLU A 117 6.02 -19.46 -7.77
CA GLU A 117 5.41 -20.80 -7.82
C GLU A 117 5.03 -21.24 -9.25
N LYS A 118 4.41 -20.34 -10.01
CA LYS A 118 3.87 -20.67 -11.35
C LYS A 118 4.85 -20.44 -12.50
N HIS A 119 5.73 -19.42 -12.36
CA HIS A 119 6.58 -18.97 -13.47
C HIS A 119 8.08 -19.03 -13.15
N ARG A 120 8.49 -19.42 -11.92
CA ARG A 120 9.89 -19.41 -11.44
C ARG A 120 10.57 -18.06 -11.65
N ARG A 121 9.81 -16.98 -11.50
CA ARG A 121 10.25 -15.59 -11.64
C ARG A 121 10.26 -14.90 -10.28
N ARG A 122 11.07 -13.85 -10.17
CA ARG A 122 11.18 -12.98 -8.98
C ARG A 122 10.80 -11.57 -9.37
N LEU A 123 10.64 -10.68 -8.39
CA LEU A 123 10.45 -9.24 -8.62
C LEU A 123 11.71 -8.61 -9.24
N ASP A 124 12.90 -9.07 -8.86
CA ASP A 124 14.17 -8.59 -9.41
C ASP A 124 14.24 -8.80 -10.93
N GLY A 125 14.38 -7.69 -11.66
CA GLY A 125 14.38 -7.66 -13.12
C GLY A 125 13.03 -7.88 -13.81
N LEU A 126 11.93 -7.99 -13.04
CA LEU A 126 10.57 -8.08 -13.60
C LEU A 126 10.16 -6.74 -14.21
N LYS A 127 9.57 -6.78 -15.41
CA LYS A 127 8.94 -5.61 -16.03
C LYS A 127 7.49 -5.53 -15.57
N LEU A 128 7.14 -4.49 -14.83
CA LEU A 128 5.85 -4.36 -14.16
C LEU A 128 5.14 -3.07 -14.57
N ALA A 129 3.95 -3.19 -15.15
CA ALA A 129 3.08 -2.04 -15.42
C ALA A 129 2.06 -1.86 -14.28
N ILE A 130 1.89 -0.63 -13.80
CA ILE A 130 0.95 -0.29 -12.73
C ILE A 130 -0.03 0.77 -13.20
N PHE A 131 -1.29 0.40 -13.31
CA PHE A 131 -2.40 1.28 -13.60
C PHE A 131 -2.99 1.83 -12.30
N GLY A 132 -3.24 3.15 -12.25
CA GLY A 132 -3.74 3.81 -11.05
C GLY A 132 -2.63 4.25 -10.07
N ALA A 133 -1.41 4.45 -10.55
CA ALA A 133 -0.25 4.81 -9.73
C ALA A 133 -0.28 6.22 -9.13
N THR A 134 -1.24 7.07 -9.50
CA THR A 134 -1.52 8.36 -8.83
C THR A 134 -2.39 8.18 -7.58
N GLY A 135 -2.99 7.01 -7.38
CA GLY A 135 -3.69 6.60 -6.15
C GLY A 135 -2.72 5.98 -5.14
N VAL A 136 -3.16 5.87 -3.88
CA VAL A 136 -2.30 5.42 -2.77
C VAL A 136 -1.76 4.01 -2.97
N VAL A 137 -2.61 3.06 -3.36
CA VAL A 137 -2.21 1.65 -3.59
C VAL A 137 -1.20 1.56 -4.72
N GLY A 138 -1.50 2.16 -5.88
CA GLY A 138 -0.60 2.09 -7.03
C GLY A 138 0.74 2.79 -6.79
N TYR A 139 0.73 3.94 -6.09
CA TYR A 139 1.94 4.65 -5.68
C TYR A 139 2.84 3.77 -4.78
N ALA A 140 2.28 3.22 -3.71
CA ALA A 140 3.04 2.39 -2.78
C ALA A 140 3.54 1.10 -3.46
N SER A 141 2.71 0.46 -4.32
CA SER A 141 3.12 -0.70 -5.10
C SER A 141 4.28 -0.40 -6.05
N ALA A 142 4.28 0.79 -6.68
CA ALA A 142 5.36 1.22 -7.56
C ALA A 142 6.68 1.38 -6.80
N VAL A 143 6.64 2.00 -5.62
CA VAL A 143 7.82 2.14 -4.77
C VAL A 143 8.33 0.79 -4.28
N ILE A 144 7.45 -0.08 -3.76
CA ILE A 144 7.82 -1.42 -3.29
C ILE A 144 8.50 -2.20 -4.42
N ALA A 145 7.88 -2.28 -5.59
CA ALA A 145 8.42 -3.02 -6.71
C ALA A 145 9.76 -2.46 -7.21
N ALA A 146 9.92 -1.15 -7.24
CA ALA A 146 11.18 -0.51 -7.61
C ALA A 146 12.30 -0.77 -6.59
N LEU A 147 12.00 -0.75 -5.29
CA LEU A 147 12.94 -1.13 -4.23
C LEU A 147 13.37 -2.60 -4.33
N GLU A 148 12.47 -3.48 -4.82
CA GLU A 148 12.75 -4.90 -5.12
C GLU A 148 13.39 -5.10 -6.51
N ARG A 149 13.86 -4.01 -7.15
CA ARG A 149 14.58 -3.98 -8.43
C ARG A 149 13.78 -4.43 -9.64
N SER A 150 12.45 -4.31 -9.59
CA SER A 150 11.62 -4.41 -10.78
C SER A 150 11.79 -3.18 -11.69
N SER A 151 11.68 -3.37 -13.01
CA SER A 151 11.54 -2.28 -13.96
C SER A 151 10.09 -1.82 -14.00
N VAL A 152 9.76 -0.76 -13.29
CA VAL A 152 8.37 -0.33 -13.07
C VAL A 152 7.95 0.73 -14.08
N THR A 153 6.80 0.50 -14.74
CA THR A 153 6.09 1.48 -15.57
C THR A 153 4.81 1.90 -14.87
N ILE A 154 4.67 3.19 -14.55
CA ILE A 154 3.44 3.75 -14.00
C ILE A 154 2.59 4.41 -15.09
N VAL A 155 1.30 4.04 -15.16
CA VAL A 155 0.45 4.31 -16.31
C VAL A 155 -0.63 5.32 -15.98
N GLY A 156 -0.65 6.44 -16.73
CA GLY A 156 -1.67 7.48 -16.65
C GLY A 156 -2.86 7.18 -17.59
N TYR A 157 -4.07 7.27 -17.09
CA TYR A 157 -5.30 7.09 -17.88
C TYR A 157 -5.70 8.35 -18.66
N ASP A 158 -5.24 9.51 -18.23
CA ASP A 158 -5.52 10.84 -18.80
C ASP A 158 -4.27 11.51 -19.42
N GLY A 159 -3.29 10.72 -19.77
CA GLY A 159 -2.01 11.14 -20.31
C GLY A 159 -0.85 10.99 -19.35
N ILE A 160 0.33 11.49 -19.75
CA ILE A 160 1.59 11.23 -19.05
C ILE A 160 1.86 12.18 -17.86
N LYS A 161 1.24 13.38 -17.84
CA LYS A 161 1.64 14.46 -16.93
C LYS A 161 1.59 14.06 -15.45
N ARG A 162 0.42 13.59 -14.98
CA ARG A 162 0.23 13.25 -13.56
C ARG A 162 1.12 12.11 -13.09
N VAL A 163 1.36 11.12 -13.94
CA VAL A 163 2.26 10.01 -13.58
C VAL A 163 3.73 10.43 -13.66
N ALA A 164 4.09 11.41 -14.51
CA ALA A 164 5.43 11.99 -14.50
C ALA A 164 5.71 12.75 -13.21
N ASP A 165 4.74 13.50 -12.69
CA ASP A 165 4.84 14.17 -11.39
C ASP A 165 5.01 13.13 -10.25
N SER A 166 4.25 12.03 -10.29
CA SER A 166 4.39 10.92 -9.35
C SER A 166 5.75 10.24 -9.44
N ALA A 167 6.29 10.04 -10.66
CA ALA A 167 7.63 9.46 -10.87
C ALA A 167 8.73 10.35 -10.27
N ASN A 168 8.63 11.66 -10.47
CA ASN A 168 9.57 12.62 -9.89
C ASN A 168 9.52 12.63 -8.36
N GLU A 169 8.33 12.55 -7.78
CA GLU A 169 8.15 12.47 -6.33
C GLU A 169 8.73 11.17 -5.77
N ILE A 170 8.46 10.02 -6.40
CA ILE A 170 9.02 8.71 -6.02
C ILE A 170 10.54 8.76 -6.06
N ARG A 171 11.14 9.29 -7.14
CA ARG A 171 12.59 9.43 -7.25
C ARG A 171 13.17 10.30 -6.14
N THR A 172 12.56 11.45 -5.87
CA THR A 172 13.04 12.38 -4.86
C THR A 172 12.98 11.81 -3.45
N ARG A 173 11.90 11.09 -3.13
CA ARG A 173 11.64 10.58 -1.77
C ARG A 173 12.35 9.27 -1.48
N PHE A 174 12.43 8.37 -2.46
CA PHE A 174 12.90 6.99 -2.25
C PHE A 174 14.19 6.65 -3.00
N ASN A 175 14.69 7.56 -3.84
CA ASN A 175 15.87 7.34 -4.67
C ASN A 175 15.76 6.07 -5.54
N VAL A 176 14.57 5.85 -6.12
CA VAL A 176 14.30 4.77 -7.09
C VAL A 176 13.66 5.37 -8.34
N GLU A 177 13.88 4.72 -9.48
CA GLU A 177 13.35 5.17 -10.77
C GLU A 177 12.12 4.35 -11.17
N VAL A 178 11.09 5.05 -11.64
CA VAL A 178 9.91 4.45 -12.28
C VAL A 178 9.62 5.20 -13.58
N ARG A 179 9.23 4.51 -14.62
CA ARG A 179 8.96 5.08 -15.96
C ARG A 179 7.50 5.52 -16.07
N PRO A 180 7.19 6.79 -16.30
CA PRO A 180 5.83 7.20 -16.61
C PRO A 180 5.46 6.82 -18.03
N ALA A 181 4.21 6.37 -18.25
CA ALA A 181 3.67 6.04 -19.56
C ALA A 181 2.22 6.55 -19.72
N ASP A 182 1.86 6.88 -20.94
CA ASP A 182 0.51 7.28 -21.33
C ASP A 182 -0.32 6.05 -21.72
N GLY A 183 -1.37 5.74 -20.97
CA GLY A 183 -2.34 4.68 -21.23
C GLY A 183 -3.75 5.21 -21.47
N SER A 184 -3.88 6.39 -22.09
CA SER A 184 -5.16 7.08 -22.31
C SER A 184 -6.06 6.43 -23.34
N ASP A 185 -5.53 5.54 -24.19
CA ASP A 185 -6.30 4.80 -25.18
C ASP A 185 -5.90 3.31 -25.23
N ASP A 186 -6.71 2.49 -25.89
CA ASP A 186 -6.53 1.04 -25.93
C ASP A 186 -5.28 0.60 -26.71
N GLY A 187 -4.86 1.34 -27.73
CA GLY A 187 -3.64 1.08 -28.47
C GLY A 187 -2.40 1.24 -27.59
N LYS A 188 -2.33 2.35 -26.86
CA LYS A 188 -1.25 2.61 -25.90
C LYS A 188 -1.21 1.57 -24.78
N LYS A 189 -2.39 1.18 -24.24
CA LYS A 189 -2.47 0.11 -23.23
C LYS A 189 -1.93 -1.21 -23.78
N SER A 190 -2.31 -1.58 -25.01
CA SER A 190 -1.81 -2.80 -25.65
C SER A 190 -0.29 -2.79 -25.85
N THR A 191 0.28 -1.65 -26.23
CA THR A 191 1.73 -1.47 -26.31
C THR A 191 2.40 -1.66 -24.95
N ILE A 192 1.88 -1.01 -23.91
CA ILE A 192 2.39 -1.13 -22.53
C ILE A 192 2.34 -2.60 -22.09
N LEU A 193 1.23 -3.30 -22.32
CA LEU A 193 1.11 -4.72 -21.96
C LEU A 193 2.15 -5.58 -22.68
N SER A 194 2.44 -5.33 -23.98
CA SER A 194 3.43 -6.11 -24.74
C SER A 194 4.88 -5.93 -24.26
N GLU A 195 5.17 -4.82 -23.57
CA GLU A 195 6.49 -4.49 -23.06
C GLU A 195 6.74 -4.97 -21.62
N ASN A 196 5.70 -5.49 -20.93
CA ASN A 196 5.76 -5.84 -19.51
C ASN A 196 5.46 -7.33 -19.28
N ASP A 197 5.98 -7.85 -18.15
CA ASP A 197 5.80 -9.25 -17.72
C ASP A 197 4.59 -9.38 -16.76
N ALA A 198 4.23 -8.33 -16.05
CA ALA A 198 3.15 -8.34 -15.08
C ALA A 198 2.39 -7.00 -15.07
N VAL A 199 1.13 -7.03 -14.64
CA VAL A 199 0.30 -5.83 -14.54
C VAL A 199 -0.44 -5.79 -13.22
N LEU A 200 -0.41 -4.61 -12.55
CA LEU A 200 -1.18 -4.31 -11.35
C LEU A 200 -2.22 -3.24 -11.67
N CYS A 201 -3.47 -3.52 -11.36
CA CYS A 201 -4.58 -2.59 -11.49
C CYS A 201 -5.00 -2.09 -10.10
N ALA A 202 -4.75 -0.82 -9.83
CA ALA A 202 -5.11 -0.11 -8.61
C ALA A 202 -5.87 1.19 -8.93
N GLY A 203 -6.70 1.15 -9.97
CA GLY A 203 -7.51 2.28 -10.40
C GLY A 203 -8.76 2.46 -9.55
N ARG A 204 -9.62 3.37 -10.01
CA ARG A 204 -10.87 3.69 -9.31
C ARG A 204 -11.79 2.47 -9.27
N ALA A 205 -12.38 2.22 -8.10
CA ALA A 205 -13.37 1.16 -7.90
C ALA A 205 -14.55 1.30 -8.87
N GLY A 206 -15.00 0.17 -9.43
CA GLY A 206 -16.09 0.13 -10.41
C GLY A 206 -15.74 0.64 -11.81
N VAL A 207 -14.44 0.75 -12.13
CA VAL A 207 -13.97 1.18 -13.46
C VAL A 207 -13.09 0.10 -14.07
N GLN A 208 -13.50 -0.43 -15.22
CA GLN A 208 -12.68 -1.37 -16.01
C GLN A 208 -11.48 -0.64 -16.60
N ILE A 209 -10.29 -1.20 -16.41
CA ILE A 209 -9.02 -0.66 -16.88
C ILE A 209 -8.53 -1.44 -18.11
N LEU A 210 -8.56 -2.77 -18.01
CA LEU A 210 -8.09 -3.69 -19.04
C LEU A 210 -9.20 -4.64 -19.49
N SER A 211 -9.32 -4.82 -20.79
CA SER A 211 -10.24 -5.80 -21.38
C SER A 211 -9.61 -7.19 -21.45
N LYS A 212 -10.45 -8.22 -21.46
CA LYS A 212 -10.04 -9.59 -21.70
C LYS A 212 -9.32 -9.76 -23.05
N ALA A 213 -9.77 -9.02 -24.07
CA ALA A 213 -9.16 -9.04 -25.39
C ALA A 213 -7.73 -8.49 -25.39
N GLN A 214 -7.46 -7.39 -24.68
CA GLN A 214 -6.12 -6.83 -24.53
C GLN A 214 -5.16 -7.82 -23.88
N LEU A 215 -5.58 -8.49 -22.81
CA LEU A 215 -4.76 -9.49 -22.12
C LEU A 215 -4.55 -10.75 -22.98
N ALA A 216 -5.59 -11.23 -23.66
CA ALA A 216 -5.48 -12.40 -24.55
C ALA A 216 -4.60 -12.13 -25.79
N GLY A 217 -4.56 -10.87 -26.26
CA GLY A 217 -3.68 -10.42 -27.34
C GLY A 217 -2.20 -10.32 -26.96
N THR A 218 -1.86 -10.43 -25.67
CA THR A 218 -0.51 -10.22 -25.16
C THR A 218 0.09 -11.53 -24.66
N LYS A 219 1.28 -11.90 -25.15
CA LYS A 219 1.96 -13.15 -24.76
C LYS A 219 2.97 -12.97 -23.63
N SER A 220 3.36 -11.73 -23.34
CA SER A 220 4.38 -11.40 -22.33
C SER A 220 3.86 -11.42 -20.89
N ILE A 221 2.57 -11.12 -20.69
CA ILE A 221 1.99 -11.03 -19.35
C ILE A 221 1.90 -12.41 -18.70
N LEU A 222 2.55 -12.57 -17.56
CA LEU A 222 2.54 -13.76 -16.72
C LEU A 222 1.43 -13.69 -15.66
N ILE A 223 1.17 -12.49 -15.12
CA ILE A 223 0.17 -12.26 -14.07
C ILE A 223 -0.51 -10.90 -14.22
N ALA A 224 -1.82 -10.87 -13.97
CA ALA A 224 -2.59 -9.65 -13.79
C ALA A 224 -3.25 -9.64 -12.40
N ALA A 225 -3.01 -8.58 -11.63
CA ALA A 225 -3.59 -8.38 -10.31
C ALA A 225 -4.53 -7.17 -10.29
N ASP A 226 -5.62 -7.27 -9.53
CA ASP A 226 -6.61 -6.20 -9.37
C ASP A 226 -7.06 -6.09 -7.92
N VAL A 227 -7.04 -4.88 -7.37
CA VAL A 227 -7.53 -4.60 -6.00
C VAL A 227 -9.01 -4.21 -5.97
N ASN A 228 -9.65 -4.06 -7.13
CA ASN A 228 -11.03 -3.59 -7.21
C ASN A 228 -12.03 -4.70 -6.91
N ALA A 229 -12.69 -4.60 -5.77
CA ALA A 229 -13.76 -5.51 -5.36
C ALA A 229 -15.17 -5.04 -5.78
N VAL A 230 -15.31 -3.89 -6.45
CA VAL A 230 -16.59 -3.31 -6.89
C VAL A 230 -16.77 -3.55 -8.39
N PRO A 231 -17.85 -4.21 -8.83
CA PRO A 231 -18.11 -4.42 -10.25
C PRO A 231 -18.33 -3.10 -11.02
N PRO A 232 -17.88 -3.03 -12.31
CA PRO A 232 -17.05 -4.01 -12.99
C PRO A 232 -15.62 -4.08 -12.42
N ALA A 233 -14.99 -5.26 -12.52
CA ALA A 233 -13.58 -5.43 -12.14
C ALA A 233 -12.67 -4.53 -12.99
N GLY A 234 -11.54 -4.12 -12.45
CA GLY A 234 -10.54 -3.36 -13.19
C GLY A 234 -9.90 -4.19 -14.32
N VAL A 235 -9.75 -5.49 -14.11
CA VAL A 235 -9.34 -6.47 -15.11
C VAL A 235 -10.54 -7.34 -15.49
N GLU A 236 -11.01 -7.20 -16.73
CA GLU A 236 -12.16 -7.96 -17.22
C GLU A 236 -11.92 -9.47 -17.16
N GLY A 237 -12.88 -10.21 -16.57
CA GLY A 237 -12.84 -11.66 -16.45
C GLY A 237 -11.99 -12.18 -15.29
N LEU A 238 -11.35 -11.30 -14.51
CA LEU A 238 -10.65 -11.70 -13.31
C LEU A 238 -11.64 -12.03 -12.16
N GLY A 239 -11.53 -13.25 -11.63
CA GLY A 239 -12.34 -13.69 -10.50
C GLY A 239 -11.95 -12.97 -9.21
N MET A 240 -12.93 -12.61 -8.37
CA MET A 240 -12.69 -11.89 -7.11
C MET A 240 -11.79 -12.67 -6.13
N GLN A 241 -11.85 -13.99 -6.14
CA GLN A 241 -11.05 -14.87 -5.27
C GLN A 241 -9.84 -15.47 -5.97
N ALA A 242 -9.59 -15.10 -7.23
CA ALA A 242 -8.49 -15.65 -8.02
C ALA A 242 -7.15 -15.50 -7.26
N ASN A 243 -6.39 -16.58 -7.20
CA ASN A 243 -5.09 -16.65 -6.51
C ASN A 243 -4.11 -17.52 -7.32
N GLY A 244 -3.72 -17.04 -8.49
CA GLY A 244 -2.92 -17.78 -9.46
C GLY A 244 -3.75 -18.65 -10.39
N ASP A 245 -5.07 -18.40 -10.51
CA ASP A 245 -5.95 -19.09 -11.43
C ASP A 245 -5.70 -18.67 -12.88
N PRO A 246 -5.91 -19.56 -13.87
CA PRO A 246 -5.77 -19.22 -15.29
C PRO A 246 -6.67 -18.05 -15.68
N LEU A 247 -6.10 -17.04 -16.32
CA LEU A 247 -6.83 -15.84 -16.75
C LEU A 247 -6.94 -15.73 -18.27
N THR A 248 -5.89 -16.10 -18.98
CA THR A 248 -5.85 -16.02 -20.46
C THR A 248 -5.44 -17.35 -21.09
N PRO A 249 -5.82 -17.61 -22.36
CA PRO A 249 -5.35 -18.79 -23.09
C PRO A 249 -3.82 -18.85 -23.25
N ASN A 250 -3.15 -17.71 -23.18
CA ASN A 250 -1.70 -17.59 -23.35
C ASN A 250 -0.91 -17.89 -22.06
N GLY A 251 -1.58 -18.31 -20.98
CA GLY A 251 -0.95 -18.74 -19.74
C GLY A 251 -0.78 -17.67 -18.67
N ALA A 252 -1.31 -16.46 -18.86
CA ALA A 252 -1.37 -15.48 -17.77
C ALA A 252 -2.33 -15.96 -16.67
N VAL A 253 -1.93 -15.73 -15.42
CA VAL A 253 -2.74 -16.03 -14.23
C VAL A 253 -3.29 -14.77 -13.60
N GLY A 254 -4.36 -14.91 -12.80
CA GLY A 254 -5.04 -13.82 -12.14
C GLY A 254 -4.83 -13.79 -10.63
N LEU A 255 -4.78 -12.57 -10.06
CA LEU A 255 -4.83 -12.34 -8.62
C LEU A 255 -5.95 -11.34 -8.31
N GLY A 256 -6.98 -11.80 -7.62
CA GLY A 256 -8.19 -11.03 -7.32
C GLY A 256 -8.16 -10.31 -5.97
N PRO A 257 -9.09 -9.36 -5.79
CA PRO A 257 -9.10 -8.46 -4.64
C PRO A 257 -9.32 -9.15 -3.29
N LEU A 258 -10.05 -10.27 -3.22
CA LEU A 258 -10.28 -10.98 -1.96
C LEU A 258 -9.05 -11.77 -1.50
N ALA A 259 -8.28 -12.34 -2.44
CA ALA A 259 -7.01 -12.98 -2.10
C ALA A 259 -6.01 -11.95 -1.54
N ILE A 260 -5.92 -10.78 -2.17
CA ILE A 260 -5.13 -9.64 -1.67
C ILE A 260 -5.63 -9.19 -0.30
N GLY A 261 -6.95 -9.04 -0.14
CA GLY A 261 -7.58 -8.57 1.08
C GLY A 261 -7.31 -9.47 2.29
N ASN A 262 -7.22 -10.78 2.10
CA ASN A 262 -6.87 -11.73 3.16
C ASN A 262 -5.46 -11.49 3.72
N ILE A 263 -4.48 -11.24 2.85
CA ILE A 263 -3.11 -10.94 3.29
C ILE A 263 -3.03 -9.52 3.86
N LYS A 264 -3.71 -8.55 3.24
CA LYS A 264 -3.81 -7.17 3.75
C LYS A 264 -4.30 -7.14 5.20
N TYR A 265 -5.41 -7.83 5.49
CA TYR A 265 -5.99 -7.91 6.83
C TYR A 265 -4.97 -8.41 7.86
N LYS A 266 -4.33 -9.54 7.56
CA LYS A 266 -3.30 -10.13 8.45
C LYS A 266 -2.09 -9.20 8.62
N THR A 267 -1.71 -8.50 7.56
CA THR A 267 -0.57 -7.58 7.59
C THR A 267 -0.84 -6.39 8.49
N GLU A 268 -1.97 -5.72 8.32
CA GLU A 268 -2.32 -4.54 9.14
C GLU A 268 -2.48 -4.92 10.62
N PHE A 269 -3.21 -6.01 10.89
CA PHE A 269 -3.37 -6.56 12.23
C PHE A 269 -2.01 -6.88 12.87
N GLY A 270 -1.14 -7.57 12.15
CA GLY A 270 0.20 -7.91 12.62
C GLY A 270 1.09 -6.69 12.87
N LEU A 271 0.94 -5.61 12.09
CA LEU A 271 1.67 -4.35 12.34
C LEU A 271 1.19 -3.66 13.62
N PHE A 272 -0.11 -3.63 13.91
CA PHE A 272 -0.60 -3.15 15.19
C PHE A 272 -0.07 -3.99 16.36
N GLN A 273 -0.09 -5.32 16.23
CA GLN A 273 0.51 -6.20 17.25
C GLN A 273 2.01 -5.98 17.41
N LYS A 274 2.74 -5.77 16.32
CA LYS A 274 4.18 -5.47 16.33
C LYS A 274 4.47 -4.18 17.10
N MET A 275 3.63 -3.14 16.95
CA MET A 275 3.79 -1.89 17.72
C MET A 275 3.58 -2.11 19.21
N ILE A 276 2.59 -2.92 19.61
CA ILE A 276 2.29 -3.24 21.01
C ILE A 276 3.40 -4.07 21.65
N ALA A 277 3.94 -5.06 20.92
CA ALA A 277 4.95 -5.98 21.42
C ALA A 277 6.39 -5.43 21.36
N ALA A 278 6.61 -4.31 20.66
CA ALA A 278 7.93 -3.76 20.46
C ALA A 278 8.56 -3.30 21.79
N PRO A 279 9.83 -3.67 22.09
CA PRO A 279 10.53 -3.24 23.30
C PRO A 279 10.93 -1.76 23.27
N LYS A 280 10.88 -1.13 22.10
CA LYS A 280 11.14 0.30 21.85
C LYS A 280 10.14 0.82 20.81
N PRO A 281 9.85 2.14 20.82
CA PRO A 281 9.01 2.74 19.78
C PRO A 281 9.49 2.42 18.37
N VAL A 282 8.55 2.02 17.48
CA VAL A 282 8.80 1.68 16.08
C VAL A 282 8.08 2.66 15.16
N GLN A 283 8.52 2.70 13.91
CA GLN A 283 8.00 3.62 12.90
C GLN A 283 7.75 2.82 11.62
N LEU A 284 6.48 2.61 11.29
CA LEU A 284 6.03 1.67 10.29
C LEU A 284 5.35 2.39 9.12
N ASP A 285 5.63 1.92 7.91
CA ASP A 285 4.94 2.30 6.68
C ASP A 285 4.79 1.10 5.72
N PHE A 286 4.47 1.35 4.46
CA PHE A 286 4.26 0.28 3.46
C PHE A 286 5.49 -0.62 3.26
N ARG A 287 6.69 -0.16 3.58
CA ARG A 287 7.92 -0.97 3.47
C ARG A 287 7.94 -2.06 4.54
N ASP A 288 7.58 -1.70 5.78
CA ASP A 288 7.43 -2.66 6.88
C ASP A 288 6.24 -3.59 6.63
N ALA A 289 5.16 -3.04 6.06
CA ALA A 289 4.00 -3.82 5.66
C ALA A 289 4.37 -4.88 4.61
N PHE A 290 5.23 -4.54 3.64
CA PHE A 290 5.67 -5.49 2.61
C PHE A 290 6.52 -6.62 3.20
N VAL A 291 7.44 -6.32 4.11
CA VAL A 291 8.22 -7.35 4.81
C VAL A 291 7.29 -8.34 5.52
N LEU A 292 6.33 -7.83 6.30
CA LEU A 292 5.39 -8.69 7.02
C LEU A 292 4.43 -9.44 6.08
N ALA A 293 3.91 -8.78 5.02
CA ALA A 293 3.04 -9.43 4.04
C ALA A 293 3.74 -10.60 3.35
N ARG A 294 5.02 -10.45 3.03
CA ARG A 294 5.87 -11.51 2.45
C ARG A 294 6.02 -12.70 3.40
N GLU A 295 6.24 -12.44 4.70
CA GLU A 295 6.33 -13.47 5.74
C GLU A 295 5.00 -14.22 5.94
N LEU A 296 3.88 -13.50 5.90
CA LEU A 296 2.54 -14.08 6.07
C LEU A 296 2.02 -14.84 4.85
N ASN A 297 2.63 -14.63 3.71
CA ASN A 297 2.22 -15.20 2.43
C ASN A 297 3.09 -16.40 1.99
N VAL A 298 3.63 -17.13 2.94
CA VAL A 298 4.46 -18.34 2.72
C VAL A 298 3.60 -19.51 2.31
#